data_f97bc0bc44d4167fccb92b69d45d24d5
#
_entry.id   f97bc0bc44d4167fccb92b69d45d24d5
#
_cell.length_a   1.000
_cell.length_b   1.000
_cell.length_c   1.000
_cell.angle_alpha   90.00
_cell.angle_beta   90.00
_cell.angle_gamma   90.00
#
_symmetry.space_group_name_H-M   'P 1'
#
loop_
_entity.id
_entity.type
_entity.pdbx_description
1 polymer ?
#
loop_
_entity_poly.entity_id
_entity_poly.type
_entity_poly.pdbx_seq_one_letter_code
_entity_poly.pdbx_strand_id
1 'polypeptide(L)'
;MAAQLTHHDTPFTRAKTNTILVCDGVTSPANIGGLFRLCDSFGIDKVYFCGTKVALASPRIKRTSRSTHLLVNYKDNIETLDVLNQLTEKGYTPLALELTNSSSTLRDFKITNKKPIALFIGNEKTGISTRVLEQIHTHLHIPMYGNNSSMNVTQAAAVGLYALFEKTNYF
;
A
#
# COMPACT_ATOMS: atom_id res chain seq x y z
N MET A 1 23.65 27.76 -6.33
CA MET A 1 23.62 26.49 -7.07
C MET A 1 22.79 25.50 -6.26
N ALA A 2 21.89 24.73 -6.90
CA ALA A 2 21.18 23.67 -6.21
C ALA A 2 22.13 22.49 -5.93
N ALA A 3 22.12 21.97 -4.69
CA ALA A 3 22.93 20.83 -4.29
C ALA A 3 21.99 19.71 -3.76
N GLN A 4 22.37 18.45 -4.01
CA GLN A 4 21.65 17.32 -3.47
C GLN A 4 21.93 17.20 -1.97
N LEU A 5 20.87 17.13 -1.17
CA LEU A 5 20.99 16.91 0.27
C LEU A 5 21.40 15.46 0.57
N THR A 6 22.23 15.26 1.58
CA THR A 6 22.51 13.91 2.11
C THR A 6 21.37 13.46 3.02
N HIS A 7 21.36 12.18 3.39
CA HIS A 7 20.35 11.65 4.32
C HIS A 7 20.33 12.39 5.67
N HIS A 8 21.48 12.88 6.13
CA HIS A 8 21.61 13.62 7.39
C HIS A 8 21.15 15.10 7.30
N ASP A 9 21.08 15.63 6.09
CA ASP A 9 20.71 17.04 5.85
C ASP A 9 19.23 17.19 5.49
N THR A 10 18.46 16.09 5.49
CA THR A 10 17.04 16.15 5.12
C THR A 10 16.20 16.80 6.23
N PRO A 11 15.29 17.73 5.90
CA PRO A 11 14.47 18.42 6.88
C PRO A 11 13.25 17.61 7.34
N PHE A 12 13.10 16.36 6.88
CA PHE A 12 11.89 15.57 7.13
C PHE A 12 11.85 15.04 8.56
N THR A 13 10.75 15.29 9.23
CA THR A 13 10.45 14.72 10.54
C THR A 13 9.63 13.44 10.36
N ARG A 14 10.00 12.39 11.10
CA ARG A 14 9.23 11.14 11.08
C ARG A 14 7.81 11.38 11.60
N ALA A 15 6.83 11.14 10.78
CA ALA A 15 5.41 11.19 11.13
C ALA A 15 4.78 9.82 10.94
N LYS A 16 3.81 9.46 11.78
CA LYS A 16 2.96 8.29 11.59
C LYS A 16 1.66 8.72 10.93
N THR A 17 1.26 7.97 9.92
CA THR A 17 -0.02 8.19 9.25
C THR A 17 -1.06 7.18 9.75
N ASN A 18 -2.32 7.57 9.75
CA ASN A 18 -3.42 6.68 10.11
C ASN A 18 -3.81 5.79 8.90
N THR A 19 -2.80 5.24 8.22
CA THR A 19 -2.98 4.39 7.04
C THR A 19 -2.32 3.05 7.26
N ILE A 20 -2.99 1.99 6.84
CA ILE A 20 -2.48 0.62 6.81
C ILE A 20 -2.45 0.15 5.36
N LEU A 21 -1.40 -0.56 4.98
CA LEU A 21 -1.31 -1.23 3.69
C LEU A 21 -1.62 -2.72 3.86
N VAL A 22 -2.51 -3.24 3.02
CA VAL A 22 -2.90 -4.66 3.00
C VAL A 22 -2.60 -5.23 1.61
N CYS A 23 -1.76 -6.25 1.55
CA CYS A 23 -1.28 -6.88 0.32
C CYS A 23 -1.94 -8.26 0.20
N ASP A 24 -2.90 -8.40 -0.73
CA ASP A 24 -3.60 -9.66 -0.99
C ASP A 24 -2.79 -10.53 -1.97
N GLY A 25 -2.08 -11.54 -1.44
CA GLY A 25 -1.35 -12.51 -2.23
C GLY A 25 -0.08 -11.98 -2.93
N VAL A 26 0.51 -10.89 -2.48
CA VAL A 26 1.80 -10.41 -3.02
C VAL A 26 2.92 -11.33 -2.58
N THR A 27 3.54 -12.04 -3.54
CA THR A 27 4.54 -13.09 -3.25
C THR A 27 5.97 -12.74 -3.67
N SER A 28 6.14 -11.80 -4.61
CA SER A 28 7.46 -11.43 -5.13
C SER A 28 8.35 -10.83 -4.03
N PRO A 29 9.52 -11.43 -3.72
CA PRO A 29 10.42 -10.88 -2.70
C PRO A 29 10.91 -9.46 -3.01
N ALA A 30 11.02 -9.10 -4.30
CA ALA A 30 11.41 -7.75 -4.70
C ALA A 30 10.31 -6.74 -4.37
N ASN A 31 9.04 -7.09 -4.63
CA ASN A 31 7.90 -6.24 -4.33
C ASN A 31 7.66 -6.14 -2.82
N ILE A 32 7.76 -7.25 -2.08
CA ILE A 32 7.67 -7.25 -0.61
C ILE A 32 8.70 -6.28 -0.01
N GLY A 33 9.96 -6.35 -0.43
CA GLY A 33 10.99 -5.43 0.04
C GLY A 33 10.74 -3.97 -0.39
N GLY A 34 10.26 -3.75 -1.60
CA GLY A 34 9.84 -2.43 -2.09
C GLY A 34 8.68 -1.85 -1.28
N LEU A 35 7.70 -2.67 -0.91
CA LEU A 35 6.54 -2.27 -0.10
C LEU A 35 6.96 -1.91 1.34
N PHE A 36 7.88 -2.64 1.96
CA PHE A 36 8.47 -2.22 3.24
C PHE A 36 9.10 -0.82 3.14
N ARG A 37 9.90 -0.60 2.09
CA ARG A 37 10.53 0.70 1.88
C ARG A 37 9.51 1.81 1.63
N LEU A 38 8.46 1.51 0.89
CA LEU A 38 7.37 2.43 0.64
C LEU A 38 6.62 2.78 1.93
N CYS A 39 6.29 1.79 2.77
CA CYS A 39 5.65 2.02 4.06
C CYS A 39 6.47 2.94 4.96
N ASP A 40 7.78 2.75 5.02
CA ASP A 40 8.67 3.63 5.77
C ASP A 40 8.64 5.07 5.20
N SER A 41 8.71 5.22 3.87
CA SER A 41 8.70 6.53 3.21
C SER A 41 7.41 7.33 3.45
N PHE A 42 6.29 6.65 3.62
CA PHE A 42 4.97 7.26 3.85
C PHE A 42 4.54 7.23 5.34
N GLY A 43 5.43 6.87 6.26
CA GLY A 43 5.10 6.83 7.69
C GLY A 43 4.01 5.82 8.03
N ILE A 44 3.84 4.78 7.23
CA ILE A 44 2.90 3.68 7.48
C ILE A 44 3.51 2.75 8.52
N ASP A 45 2.87 2.68 9.68
CA ASP A 45 3.38 1.93 10.82
C ASP A 45 3.21 0.41 10.67
N LYS A 46 2.28 -0.04 9.81
CA LYS A 46 1.97 -1.46 9.67
C LYS A 46 1.54 -1.86 8.26
N VAL A 47 2.06 -3.00 7.81
CA VAL A 47 1.65 -3.67 6.57
C VAL A 47 1.23 -5.11 6.83
N TYR A 48 0.23 -5.59 6.10
CA TYR A 48 -0.21 -6.98 6.09
C TYR A 48 0.15 -7.64 4.77
N PHE A 49 0.83 -8.79 4.81
CA PHE A 49 1.09 -9.66 3.66
C PHE A 49 0.20 -10.90 3.77
N CYS A 50 -1.01 -10.81 3.22
CA CYS A 50 -2.02 -11.85 3.31
C CYS A 50 -1.74 -12.98 2.33
N GLY A 51 -2.02 -14.22 2.75
CA GLY A 51 -1.79 -15.41 1.94
C GLY A 51 -0.33 -15.70 1.58
N THR A 52 0.62 -14.99 2.20
CA THR A 52 2.04 -15.12 1.87
C THR A 52 2.87 -15.10 3.15
N LYS A 53 3.80 -16.04 3.30
CA LYS A 53 4.80 -16.01 4.35
C LYS A 53 6.01 -15.22 3.91
N VAL A 54 6.37 -14.18 4.66
CA VAL A 54 7.48 -13.28 4.34
C VAL A 54 8.81 -13.91 4.79
N ALA A 55 9.66 -14.24 3.82
CA ALA A 55 10.99 -14.76 4.08
C ALA A 55 12.00 -13.61 4.28
N LEU A 56 12.04 -12.97 5.46
CA LEU A 56 12.94 -11.85 5.74
C LEU A 56 14.42 -12.15 5.52
N ALA A 57 14.83 -13.42 5.59
CA ALA A 57 16.19 -13.85 5.29
C ALA A 57 16.57 -13.66 3.81
N SER A 58 15.58 -13.52 2.90
CA SER A 58 15.80 -13.39 1.45
C SER A 58 16.74 -12.22 1.13
N PRO A 59 17.85 -12.48 0.40
CA PRO A 59 18.75 -11.40 -0.03
C PRO A 59 18.04 -10.36 -0.91
N ARG A 60 17.01 -10.80 -1.64
CA ARG A 60 16.21 -9.91 -2.50
C ARG A 60 15.38 -8.91 -1.67
N ILE A 61 14.71 -9.37 -0.60
CA ILE A 61 13.98 -8.49 0.32
C ILE A 61 14.95 -7.51 0.97
N LYS A 62 16.07 -7.99 1.54
CA LYS A 62 17.05 -7.12 2.19
C LYS A 62 17.58 -6.03 1.27
N ARG A 63 17.89 -6.37 0.02
CA ARG A 63 18.38 -5.43 -0.98
C ARG A 63 17.33 -4.36 -1.35
N THR A 64 16.08 -4.77 -1.60
CA THR A 64 15.03 -3.85 -2.06
C THR A 64 14.43 -3.02 -0.94
N SER A 65 14.35 -3.55 0.28
CA SER A 65 13.86 -2.82 1.45
C SER A 65 14.88 -1.83 2.02
N ARG A 66 16.17 -1.97 1.75
CA ARG A 66 17.22 -1.15 2.37
C ARG A 66 17.08 -1.05 3.90
N SER A 67 16.90 -2.18 4.55
CA SER A 67 16.72 -2.35 6.00
C SER A 67 15.39 -1.83 6.59
N THR A 68 14.49 -1.22 5.81
CA THR A 68 13.20 -0.73 6.33
C THR A 68 12.28 -1.86 6.82
N HIS A 69 12.50 -3.11 6.37
CA HIS A 69 11.82 -4.29 6.91
C HIS A 69 12.10 -4.56 8.41
N LEU A 70 13.10 -3.89 8.99
CA LEU A 70 13.40 -3.91 10.43
C LEU A 70 12.66 -2.80 11.20
N LEU A 71 12.12 -1.81 10.50
CA LEU A 71 11.51 -0.61 11.06
C LEU A 71 9.98 -0.62 10.99
N VAL A 72 9.42 -1.24 9.94
CA VAL A 72 7.98 -1.29 9.68
C VAL A 72 7.39 -2.55 10.30
N ASN A 73 6.38 -2.41 11.13
CA ASN A 73 5.65 -3.54 11.67
C ASN A 73 4.92 -4.29 10.54
N TYR A 74 4.89 -5.60 10.60
CA TYR A 74 4.14 -6.39 9.64
C TYR A 74 3.45 -7.58 10.31
N LYS A 75 2.46 -8.11 9.62
CA LYS A 75 1.92 -9.45 9.82
C LYS A 75 1.83 -10.14 8.48
N ASP A 76 2.03 -11.45 8.47
CA ASP A 76 2.04 -12.26 7.25
C ASP A 76 1.23 -13.55 7.43
N ASN A 77 1.01 -14.25 6.32
CA ASN A 77 0.34 -15.54 6.27
C ASN A 77 -1.03 -15.57 6.99
N ILE A 78 -1.81 -14.51 6.78
CA ILE A 78 -3.16 -14.34 7.35
C ILE A 78 -4.15 -14.28 6.20
N GLU A 79 -5.39 -14.67 6.43
CA GLU A 79 -6.48 -14.52 5.45
C GLU A 79 -6.84 -13.04 5.27
N THR A 80 -6.98 -12.61 4.01
CA THR A 80 -7.25 -11.19 3.68
C THR A 80 -8.62 -10.74 4.21
N LEU A 81 -9.62 -11.62 4.18
CA LEU A 81 -10.96 -11.31 4.71
C LEU A 81 -10.95 -11.09 6.21
N ASP A 82 -10.15 -11.85 6.95
CA ASP A 82 -10.03 -11.65 8.40
C ASP A 82 -9.40 -10.29 8.72
N VAL A 83 -8.39 -9.89 7.94
CA VAL A 83 -7.77 -8.57 8.07
C VAL A 83 -8.77 -7.46 7.71
N LEU A 84 -9.54 -7.62 6.64
CA LEU A 84 -10.58 -6.68 6.22
C LEU A 84 -11.62 -6.48 7.33
N ASN A 85 -12.17 -7.56 7.86
CA ASN A 85 -13.14 -7.52 8.95
C ASN A 85 -12.57 -6.84 10.20
N GLN A 86 -11.38 -7.26 10.64
CA GLN A 86 -10.70 -6.67 11.80
C GLN A 86 -10.47 -5.16 11.64
N LEU A 87 -10.06 -4.69 10.45
CA LEU A 87 -9.81 -3.28 10.20
C LEU A 87 -11.10 -2.47 10.11
N THR A 88 -12.15 -3.05 9.51
CA THR A 88 -13.48 -2.43 9.45
C THR A 88 -14.07 -2.24 10.85
N GLU A 89 -14.00 -3.26 11.71
CA GLU A 89 -14.42 -3.18 13.13
C GLU A 89 -13.65 -2.10 13.91
N LYS A 90 -12.37 -1.88 13.58
CA LYS A 90 -11.53 -0.81 14.15
C LYS A 90 -11.80 0.57 13.56
N GLY A 91 -12.79 0.69 12.68
CA GLY A 91 -13.20 1.96 12.08
C GLY A 91 -12.36 2.44 10.91
N TYR A 92 -11.48 1.58 10.33
CA TYR A 92 -10.79 1.92 9.10
C TYR A 92 -11.76 1.95 7.91
N THR A 93 -11.49 2.82 6.95
CA THR A 93 -12.15 2.82 5.64
C THR A 93 -11.37 1.94 4.67
N PRO A 94 -11.88 0.77 4.26
CA PRO A 94 -11.23 -0.08 3.28
C PRO A 94 -11.35 0.55 1.88
N LEU A 95 -10.23 0.64 1.16
CA LEU A 95 -10.14 1.08 -0.23
C LEU A 95 -9.38 0.02 -1.02
N ALA A 96 -9.94 -0.44 -2.14
CA ALA A 96 -9.25 -1.34 -3.06
C ALA A 96 -8.59 -0.53 -4.18
N LEU A 97 -7.29 -0.65 -4.37
CA LEU A 97 -6.58 -0.10 -5.52
C LEU A 97 -6.51 -1.17 -6.61
N GLU A 98 -7.57 -1.25 -7.41
CA GLU A 98 -7.75 -2.28 -8.44
C GLU A 98 -8.64 -1.73 -9.56
N LEU A 99 -8.35 -2.13 -10.80
CA LEU A 99 -9.21 -1.84 -11.95
C LEU A 99 -10.38 -2.83 -12.00
N THR A 100 -11.58 -2.34 -11.70
CA THR A 100 -12.82 -3.14 -11.74
C THR A 100 -13.87 -2.44 -12.61
N ASN A 101 -14.96 -3.13 -12.92
CA ASN A 101 -16.10 -2.54 -13.66
C ASN A 101 -16.82 -1.42 -12.89
N SER A 102 -16.59 -1.27 -11.60
CA SER A 102 -17.19 -0.27 -10.73
C SER A 102 -16.17 0.72 -10.13
N SER A 103 -14.89 0.60 -10.50
CA SER A 103 -13.85 1.45 -9.93
C SER A 103 -13.91 2.89 -10.47
N SER A 104 -13.67 3.85 -9.58
CA SER A 104 -13.50 5.26 -9.89
C SER A 104 -12.02 5.60 -10.07
N THR A 105 -11.72 6.68 -10.79
CA THR A 105 -10.33 7.11 -10.88
C THR A 105 -9.82 7.62 -9.53
N LEU A 106 -8.58 7.32 -9.22
CA LEU A 106 -7.93 7.82 -8.01
C LEU A 106 -7.92 9.37 -7.94
N ARG A 107 -7.92 10.04 -9.11
CA ARG A 107 -7.99 11.49 -9.23
C ARG A 107 -9.30 12.05 -8.68
N ASP A 108 -10.42 11.44 -9.08
CA ASP A 108 -11.76 11.98 -8.81
C ASP A 108 -12.29 11.57 -7.43
N PHE A 109 -11.64 10.60 -6.80
CA PHE A 109 -11.99 10.15 -5.46
C PHE A 109 -11.83 11.27 -4.43
N LYS A 110 -12.84 11.46 -3.60
CA LYS A 110 -12.85 12.44 -2.50
C LYS A 110 -12.95 11.71 -1.16
N ILE A 111 -12.07 12.06 -0.24
CA ILE A 111 -12.17 11.59 1.15
C ILE A 111 -13.19 12.47 1.86
N THR A 112 -14.30 11.87 2.27
CA THR A 112 -15.43 12.59 2.89
C THR A 112 -15.42 12.54 4.42
N ASN A 113 -14.52 11.75 5.01
CA ASN A 113 -14.40 11.59 6.44
C ASN A 113 -12.93 11.52 6.87
N LYS A 114 -12.68 11.74 8.17
CA LYS A 114 -11.33 11.67 8.76
C LYS A 114 -10.98 10.28 9.32
N LYS A 115 -11.66 9.24 8.87
CA LYS A 115 -11.37 7.87 9.32
C LYS A 115 -10.01 7.40 8.81
N PRO A 116 -9.33 6.53 9.55
CA PRO A 116 -8.11 5.90 9.08
C PRO A 116 -8.38 5.05 7.84
N ILE A 117 -7.39 4.91 6.97
CA ILE A 117 -7.50 4.22 5.68
C ILE A 117 -6.81 2.86 5.75
N ALA A 118 -7.46 1.84 5.23
CA ALA A 118 -6.85 0.56 4.89
C ALA A 118 -6.81 0.42 3.36
N LEU A 119 -5.61 0.61 2.77
CA LEU A 119 -5.42 0.47 1.33
C LEU A 119 -5.09 -0.98 0.99
N PHE A 120 -5.94 -1.61 0.20
CA PHE A 120 -5.77 -2.97 -0.31
C PHE A 120 -5.16 -2.93 -1.70
N ILE A 121 -4.12 -3.73 -1.91
CA ILE A 121 -3.46 -3.96 -3.21
C ILE A 121 -3.37 -5.46 -3.46
N GLY A 122 -3.37 -5.87 -4.72
CA GLY A 122 -3.44 -7.27 -5.10
C GLY A 122 -2.12 -7.88 -5.56
N ASN A 123 -2.20 -9.17 -5.85
CA ASN A 123 -1.14 -9.94 -6.50
C ASN A 123 -0.87 -9.39 -7.91
N GLU A 124 0.38 -9.49 -8.37
CA GLU A 124 0.84 -8.94 -9.65
C GLU A 124 0.18 -9.59 -10.88
N LYS A 125 -0.35 -10.80 -10.74
CA LYS A 125 -0.97 -11.54 -11.84
C LYS A 125 -2.49 -11.61 -11.75
N THR A 126 -3.00 -11.77 -10.53
CA THR A 126 -4.42 -12.06 -10.29
C THR A 126 -5.18 -10.89 -9.68
N GLY A 127 -4.47 -9.82 -9.31
CA GLY A 127 -5.08 -8.68 -8.61
C GLY A 127 -5.55 -9.01 -7.19
N ILE A 128 -6.47 -8.23 -6.68
CA ILE A 128 -7.18 -8.49 -5.43
C ILE A 128 -8.22 -9.59 -5.67
N SER A 129 -8.29 -10.56 -4.78
CA SER A 129 -9.24 -11.68 -4.91
C SER A 129 -10.70 -11.21 -4.95
N THR A 130 -11.51 -11.84 -5.79
CA THR A 130 -12.92 -11.46 -6.01
C THR A 130 -13.70 -11.40 -4.70
N ARG A 131 -13.52 -12.37 -3.81
CA ARG A 131 -14.19 -12.41 -2.51
C ARG A 131 -13.85 -11.23 -1.60
N VAL A 132 -12.67 -10.64 -1.75
CA VAL A 132 -12.25 -9.43 -1.02
C VAL A 132 -12.85 -8.19 -1.67
N LEU A 133 -12.79 -8.11 -3.01
CA LEU A 133 -13.39 -7.00 -3.76
C LEU A 133 -14.89 -6.87 -3.48
N GLU A 134 -15.64 -7.98 -3.42
CA GLU A 134 -17.08 -7.98 -3.12
C GLU A 134 -17.44 -7.36 -1.77
N GLN A 135 -16.52 -7.32 -0.83
CA GLN A 135 -16.74 -6.75 0.51
C GLN A 135 -16.17 -5.34 0.69
N ILE A 136 -15.40 -4.85 -0.26
CA ILE A 136 -14.90 -3.46 -0.26
C ILE A 136 -15.81 -2.62 -1.16
N HIS A 137 -16.46 -1.60 -0.59
CA HIS A 137 -17.39 -0.76 -1.36
C HIS A 137 -16.73 0.28 -2.27
N THR A 138 -15.47 0.61 -2.02
CA THR A 138 -14.75 1.66 -2.78
C THR A 138 -13.57 1.05 -3.52
N HIS A 139 -13.70 1.00 -4.83
CA HIS A 139 -12.63 0.59 -5.74
C HIS A 139 -12.08 1.80 -6.47
N LEU A 140 -10.76 1.90 -6.49
CA LEU A 140 -10.04 3.00 -7.12
C LEU A 140 -9.06 2.44 -8.14
N HIS A 141 -8.89 3.12 -9.25
CA HIS A 141 -7.89 2.74 -10.24
C HIS A 141 -7.01 3.93 -10.65
N ILE A 142 -5.82 3.61 -11.11
CA ILE A 142 -4.89 4.55 -11.72
C ILE A 142 -5.13 4.50 -13.23
N PRO A 143 -5.55 5.62 -13.88
CA PRO A 143 -5.69 5.64 -15.33
C PRO A 143 -4.36 5.34 -16.03
N MET A 144 -4.38 4.40 -16.96
CA MET A 144 -3.21 4.06 -17.78
C MET A 144 -3.34 4.70 -19.16
N TYR A 145 -2.25 5.29 -19.65
CA TYR A 145 -2.23 6.00 -20.94
C TYR A 145 -1.39 5.29 -21.99
N GLY A 146 -0.79 4.16 -21.64
CA GLY A 146 -0.01 3.31 -22.54
C GLY A 146 -0.78 2.07 -22.99
N ASN A 147 -0.07 1.11 -23.59
CA ASN A 147 -0.65 -0.16 -24.06
C ASN A 147 -0.90 -1.17 -22.92
N ASN A 148 -0.22 -1.03 -21.79
CA ASN A 148 -0.44 -1.91 -20.63
C ASN A 148 -1.62 -1.41 -19.79
N SER A 149 -2.43 -2.35 -19.32
CA SER A 149 -3.58 -2.08 -18.43
C SER A 149 -3.21 -1.98 -16.95
N SER A 150 -1.97 -2.32 -16.59
CA SER A 150 -1.50 -2.33 -15.19
C SER A 150 -0.04 -1.91 -15.07
N MET A 151 0.38 -1.63 -13.85
CA MET A 151 1.77 -1.33 -13.49
C MET A 151 2.23 -2.25 -12.34
N ASN A 152 3.53 -2.22 -12.03
CA ASN A 152 4.07 -2.96 -10.89
C ASN A 152 3.34 -2.56 -9.59
N VAL A 153 3.03 -3.53 -8.74
CA VAL A 153 2.25 -3.34 -7.50
C VAL A 153 2.89 -2.32 -6.54
N THR A 154 4.21 -2.28 -6.45
CA THR A 154 4.90 -1.29 -5.60
C THR A 154 4.75 0.13 -6.18
N GLN A 155 4.78 0.27 -7.50
CA GLN A 155 4.54 1.56 -8.17
C GLN A 155 3.09 1.99 -8.02
N ALA A 156 2.13 1.08 -8.22
CA ALA A 156 0.71 1.34 -8.00
C ALA A 156 0.45 1.81 -6.56
N ALA A 157 1.00 1.09 -5.57
CA ALA A 157 0.90 1.47 -4.17
C ALA A 157 1.48 2.85 -3.88
N ALA A 158 2.64 3.21 -4.49
CA ALA A 158 3.26 4.53 -4.32
C ALA A 158 2.35 5.66 -4.85
N VAL A 159 1.81 5.50 -6.05
CA VAL A 159 0.87 6.46 -6.65
C VAL A 159 -0.40 6.56 -5.81
N GLY A 160 -0.95 5.41 -5.39
CA GLY A 160 -2.15 5.34 -4.56
C GLY A 160 -1.98 6.06 -3.22
N LEU A 161 -0.92 5.75 -2.50
CA LEU A 161 -0.62 6.38 -1.21
C LEU A 161 -0.37 7.88 -1.34
N TYR A 162 0.42 8.31 -2.32
CA TYR A 162 0.67 9.72 -2.56
C TYR A 162 -0.64 10.49 -2.81
N ALA A 163 -1.47 9.99 -3.73
CA ALA A 163 -2.73 10.64 -4.06
C ALA A 163 -3.75 10.66 -2.89
N LEU A 164 -3.76 9.63 -2.05
CA LEU A 164 -4.60 9.61 -0.84
C LEU A 164 -4.09 10.60 0.21
N PHE A 165 -2.77 10.72 0.38
CA PHE A 165 -2.18 11.62 1.37
C PHE A 165 -2.38 13.09 1.01
N GLU A 166 -2.26 13.46 -0.27
CA GLU A 166 -2.61 14.79 -0.77
C GLU A 166 -4.07 15.18 -0.43
N LYS A 167 -4.97 14.19 -0.35
CA LYS A 167 -6.40 14.39 -0.05
C LYS A 167 -6.73 14.40 1.45
N THR A 168 -5.83 13.89 2.29
CA THR A 168 -6.05 13.80 3.76
C THR A 168 -5.44 14.96 4.53
N ASN A 169 -4.71 15.86 3.87
CA ASN A 169 -3.94 16.94 4.53
C ASN A 169 -3.01 16.40 5.63
N TYR A 170 -2.35 15.28 5.39
CA TYR A 170 -1.30 14.75 6.30
C TYR A 170 -0.01 15.57 6.29
N PHE A 171 0.10 16.53 5.37
CA PHE A 171 1.25 17.43 5.22
C PHE A 171 0.91 18.85 5.59
#